data_4cffa8c2d215c58aef84c61747b92ead
#
_entry.id   4cffa8c2d215c58aef84c61747b92ead
#
_cell.length_a   1.000
_cell.length_b   1.000
_cell.length_c   1.000
_cell.angle_alpha   90.00
_cell.angle_beta   90.00
_cell.angle_gamma   90.00
#
_symmetry.space_group_name_H-M   'P 1'
#
loop_
_entity.id
_entity.type
_entity.pdbx_description
1 polymer ?
#
loop_
_entity_poly.entity_id
_entity_poly.type
_entity_poly.pdbx_seq_one_letter_code
_entity_poly.pdbx_strand_id
1 'polypeptide(L)'
;MRHMRYLLALLAVVLAGHGAAQDAQRPQSPVLILDSTRVIQSTNLGQDISAELEAEFDLLSAENRRIEAELEQEERALTEQRASLPVVEFRALADAFDEKVQRIRAEQDSKQQALETRRSAGQQDFFTRITPVLSALGNAYGAVAILDSRSVVLSADGIDITDEVIARINAETRNIDAPQDGSDTTSE
;
A
#
# COMPACT_ATOMS: atom_id res chain seq x y z
N MET A 1 15.67 -37.41 -66.50
CA MET A 1 14.94 -37.64 -65.23
C MET A 1 15.75 -37.38 -63.97
N ARG A 2 17.08 -37.26 -64.02
CA ARG A 2 17.93 -37.01 -62.81
C ARG A 2 17.90 -35.54 -62.34
N HIS A 3 17.76 -34.58 -63.24
CA HIS A 3 17.76 -33.14 -62.93
C HIS A 3 16.46 -32.64 -62.31
N MET A 4 15.35 -33.32 -62.56
CA MET A 4 14.03 -32.97 -61.99
C MET A 4 13.93 -33.30 -60.48
N ARG A 5 14.74 -34.25 -59.98
CA ARG A 5 14.78 -34.66 -58.57
C ARG A 5 15.55 -33.64 -57.69
N TYR A 6 16.51 -32.89 -58.26
CA TYR A 6 17.26 -31.86 -57.57
C TYR A 6 16.48 -30.54 -57.47
N LEU A 7 15.60 -30.27 -58.43
CA LEU A 7 14.72 -29.07 -58.42
C LEU A 7 13.65 -29.19 -57.34
N LEU A 8 13.11 -30.37 -57.06
CA LEU A 8 12.17 -30.63 -55.99
C LEU A 8 12.84 -30.60 -54.59
N ALA A 9 14.10 -30.99 -54.47
CA ALA A 9 14.82 -30.91 -53.22
C ALA A 9 15.22 -29.47 -52.84
N LEU A 10 15.47 -28.60 -53.85
CA LEU A 10 15.81 -27.19 -53.58
C LEU A 10 14.57 -26.36 -53.18
N LEU A 11 13.37 -26.73 -53.65
CA LEU A 11 12.14 -26.05 -53.26
C LEU A 11 11.70 -26.36 -51.84
N ALA A 12 12.06 -27.52 -51.27
CA ALA A 12 11.69 -27.92 -49.93
C ALA A 12 12.50 -27.20 -48.83
N VAL A 13 13.69 -26.67 -49.14
CA VAL A 13 14.58 -25.98 -48.18
C VAL A 13 14.17 -24.53 -47.99
N VAL A 14 13.46 -23.91 -48.93
CA VAL A 14 13.05 -22.50 -48.83
C VAL A 14 11.78 -22.31 -47.99
N LEU A 15 10.98 -23.35 -47.71
CA LEU A 15 9.79 -23.25 -46.86
C LEU A 15 10.05 -23.45 -45.34
N ALA A 16 11.25 -23.83 -44.93
CA ALA A 16 11.56 -24.08 -43.53
C ALA A 16 12.06 -22.86 -42.73
N GLY A 17 12.11 -21.67 -43.34
CA GLY A 17 12.75 -20.48 -42.76
C GLY A 17 11.81 -19.38 -42.21
N HIS A 18 10.49 -19.61 -42.17
CA HIS A 18 9.54 -18.59 -41.63
C HIS A 18 8.90 -19.03 -40.32
N GLY A 19 9.71 -19.57 -39.42
CA GLY A 19 9.41 -19.50 -38.00
C GLY A 19 9.58 -18.06 -37.55
N ALA A 20 8.64 -17.18 -37.93
CA ALA A 20 8.54 -15.88 -37.31
C ALA A 20 8.38 -16.14 -35.81
N ALA A 21 9.43 -15.85 -35.03
CA ALA A 21 9.26 -15.56 -33.63
C ALA A 21 8.19 -14.45 -33.60
N GLN A 22 6.94 -14.83 -33.27
CA GLN A 22 5.95 -13.89 -32.81
C GLN A 22 6.51 -13.37 -31.49
N ASP A 23 7.32 -12.30 -31.57
CA ASP A 23 7.47 -11.40 -30.44
C ASP A 23 6.04 -11.14 -30.01
N ALA A 24 5.69 -11.64 -28.84
CA ALA A 24 4.41 -11.35 -28.21
C ALA A 24 4.39 -9.84 -28.02
N GLN A 25 3.93 -9.15 -29.07
CA GLN A 25 3.78 -7.69 -29.02
C GLN A 25 2.80 -7.43 -27.88
N ARG A 26 3.35 -6.87 -26.81
CA ARG A 26 2.51 -6.36 -25.72
C ARG A 26 1.42 -5.48 -26.36
N PRO A 27 0.16 -5.67 -25.99
CA PRO A 27 -0.90 -4.85 -26.56
C PRO A 27 -0.58 -3.38 -26.26
N GLN A 28 -0.35 -2.60 -27.31
CA GLN A 28 -0.17 -1.16 -27.17
C GLN A 28 -1.54 -0.57 -26.89
N SER A 29 -1.76 -0.06 -25.70
CA SER A 29 -2.99 0.63 -25.32
C SER A 29 -2.65 2.03 -24.83
N PRO A 30 -3.36 3.07 -25.31
CA PRO A 30 -3.16 4.43 -24.81
C PRO A 30 -3.57 4.58 -23.34
N VAL A 31 -4.35 3.64 -22.80
CA VAL A 31 -4.78 3.63 -21.41
C VAL A 31 -4.52 2.27 -20.79
N LEU A 32 -3.98 2.26 -19.60
CA LEU A 32 -3.77 1.07 -18.77
C LEU A 32 -4.64 1.16 -17.52
N ILE A 33 -4.92 0.01 -16.92
CA ILE A 33 -5.70 -0.11 -15.69
C ILE A 33 -4.79 -0.63 -14.57
N LEU A 34 -5.02 -0.11 -13.37
CA LEU A 34 -4.32 -0.50 -12.15
C LEU A 34 -5.33 -0.65 -11.02
N ASP A 35 -5.35 -1.80 -10.36
CA ASP A 35 -6.02 -1.94 -9.06
C ASP A 35 -5.09 -1.45 -7.95
N SER A 36 -5.21 -0.16 -7.61
CA SER A 36 -4.38 0.47 -6.58
C SER A 36 -4.53 -0.18 -5.21
N THR A 37 -5.72 -0.67 -4.87
CA THR A 37 -5.97 -1.36 -3.59
C THR A 37 -5.21 -2.67 -3.53
N ARG A 38 -5.28 -3.46 -4.59
CA ARG A 38 -4.58 -4.73 -4.69
C ARG A 38 -3.06 -4.53 -4.70
N VAL A 39 -2.55 -3.47 -5.37
CA VAL A 39 -1.11 -3.14 -5.35
C VAL A 39 -0.64 -2.85 -3.94
N ILE A 40 -1.35 -2.01 -3.17
CA ILE A 40 -1.01 -1.71 -1.77
C ILE A 40 -1.01 -3.01 -0.93
N GLN A 41 -2.05 -3.84 -1.05
CA GLN A 41 -2.20 -5.03 -0.23
C GLN A 41 -1.21 -6.16 -0.56
N SER A 42 -0.71 -6.22 -1.81
CA SER A 42 0.09 -7.33 -2.32
C SER A 42 1.57 -7.01 -2.47
N THR A 43 2.00 -5.79 -2.17
CA THR A 43 3.42 -5.40 -2.18
C THR A 43 3.98 -5.35 -0.77
N ASN A 44 5.26 -5.73 -0.60
CA ASN A 44 5.95 -5.61 0.68
C ASN A 44 5.89 -4.16 1.20
N LEU A 45 6.19 -3.19 0.36
CA LEU A 45 6.11 -1.77 0.69
C LEU A 45 4.73 -1.36 1.24
N GLY A 46 3.64 -1.80 0.60
CA GLY A 46 2.28 -1.47 1.04
C GLY A 46 1.89 -2.21 2.34
N GLN A 47 2.36 -3.44 2.51
CA GLN A 47 2.16 -4.22 3.73
C GLN A 47 2.90 -3.59 4.92
N ASP A 48 4.14 -3.12 4.74
CA ASP A 48 4.92 -2.45 5.79
C ASP A 48 4.23 -1.16 6.26
N ILE A 49 3.79 -0.31 5.34
CA ILE A 49 3.04 0.92 5.66
C ILE A 49 1.72 0.58 6.38
N SER A 50 1.02 -0.47 5.93
CA SER A 50 -0.24 -0.89 6.55
C SER A 50 -0.04 -1.44 7.96
N ALA A 51 1.00 -2.23 8.18
CA ALA A 51 1.34 -2.80 9.48
C ALA A 51 1.73 -1.71 10.50
N GLU A 52 2.47 -0.67 10.07
CA GLU A 52 2.82 0.47 10.92
C GLU A 52 1.55 1.22 11.38
N LEU A 53 0.64 1.50 10.45
CA LEU A 53 -0.64 2.17 10.77
C LEU A 53 -1.55 1.32 11.66
N GLU A 54 -1.60 0.01 11.45
CA GLU A 54 -2.35 -0.93 12.29
C GLU A 54 -1.80 -0.96 13.72
N ALA A 55 -0.47 -0.99 13.88
CA ALA A 55 0.15 -0.93 15.19
C ALA A 55 -0.17 0.38 15.94
N GLU A 56 -0.17 1.52 15.27
CA GLU A 56 -0.56 2.80 15.87
C GLU A 56 -2.04 2.83 16.26
N PHE A 57 -2.91 2.28 15.41
CA PHE A 57 -4.34 2.14 15.72
C PHE A 57 -4.59 1.27 16.95
N ASP A 58 -3.88 0.15 17.05
CA ASP A 58 -3.98 -0.76 18.19
C ASP A 58 -3.53 -0.10 19.50
N LEU A 59 -2.43 0.66 19.46
CA LEU A 59 -1.95 1.43 20.61
C LEU A 59 -2.99 2.47 21.05
N LEU A 60 -3.56 3.24 20.13
CA LEU A 60 -4.59 4.24 20.44
C LEU A 60 -5.85 3.58 21.00
N SER A 61 -6.26 2.45 20.43
CA SER A 61 -7.39 1.68 20.91
C SER A 61 -7.18 1.12 22.32
N ALA A 62 -5.97 0.64 22.62
CA ALA A 62 -5.63 0.15 23.95
C ALA A 62 -5.59 1.30 24.98
N GLU A 63 -5.05 2.46 24.58
CA GLU A 63 -5.06 3.66 25.43
C GLU A 63 -6.48 4.11 25.73
N ASN A 64 -7.38 4.16 24.72
CA ASN A 64 -8.78 4.54 24.93
C ASN A 64 -9.47 3.64 25.93
N ARG A 65 -9.31 2.31 25.79
CA ARG A 65 -9.90 1.35 26.76
C ARG A 65 -9.37 1.56 28.19
N ARG A 66 -8.09 1.85 28.34
CA ARG A 66 -7.49 2.15 29.66
C ARG A 66 -8.07 3.43 30.25
N ILE A 67 -8.15 4.50 29.45
CA ILE A 67 -8.71 5.78 29.88
C ILE A 67 -10.18 5.63 30.29
N GLU A 68 -10.99 4.92 29.50
CA GLU A 68 -12.39 4.64 29.81
C GLU A 68 -12.55 3.94 31.16
N ALA A 69 -11.76 2.91 31.43
CA ALA A 69 -11.78 2.20 32.69
C ALA A 69 -11.34 3.07 33.88
N GLU A 70 -10.32 3.94 33.69
CA GLU A 70 -9.87 4.88 34.71
C GLU A 70 -10.95 5.94 35.04
N LEU A 71 -11.60 6.50 34.02
CA LEU A 71 -12.67 7.47 34.20
C LEU A 71 -13.89 6.85 34.88
N GLU A 72 -14.28 5.63 34.48
CA GLU A 72 -15.39 4.91 35.13
C GLU A 72 -15.10 4.64 36.62
N GLN A 73 -13.86 4.28 36.96
CA GLN A 73 -13.46 4.08 38.36
C GLN A 73 -13.53 5.40 39.16
N GLU A 74 -13.06 6.50 38.58
CA GLU A 74 -13.07 7.81 39.23
C GLU A 74 -14.50 8.33 39.42
N GLU A 75 -15.37 8.17 38.41
CA GLU A 75 -16.79 8.54 38.51
C GLU A 75 -17.50 7.75 39.61
N ARG A 76 -17.24 6.45 39.74
CA ARG A 76 -17.78 5.64 40.85
C ARG A 76 -17.31 6.14 42.22
N ALA A 77 -16.02 6.43 42.35
CA ALA A 77 -15.47 6.95 43.59
C ALA A 77 -16.07 8.32 43.99
N LEU A 78 -16.27 9.19 43.01
CA LEU A 78 -16.97 10.47 43.23
C LEU A 78 -18.42 10.24 43.69
N THR A 79 -19.12 9.29 43.07
CA THR A 79 -20.50 8.96 43.42
C THR A 79 -20.60 8.46 44.88
N GLU A 80 -19.67 7.63 45.30
CA GLU A 80 -19.60 7.14 46.70
C GLU A 80 -19.32 8.26 47.70
N GLN A 81 -18.43 9.20 47.37
CA GLN A 81 -18.07 10.34 48.19
C GLN A 81 -19.19 11.37 48.34
N ARG A 82 -20.15 11.42 47.44
CA ARG A 82 -21.27 12.41 47.41
C ARG A 82 -22.04 12.46 48.72
N ALA A 83 -22.25 11.30 49.40
CA ALA A 83 -23.03 11.22 50.63
C ALA A 83 -22.24 11.66 51.86
N SER A 84 -20.91 11.71 51.79
CA SER A 84 -20.00 11.96 52.92
C SER A 84 -19.35 13.36 52.92
N LEU A 85 -19.33 14.03 51.77
CA LEU A 85 -18.67 15.30 51.58
C LEU A 85 -19.66 16.50 51.71
N PRO A 86 -19.18 17.65 52.21
CA PRO A 86 -19.90 18.92 52.13
C PRO A 86 -20.17 19.27 50.65
N VAL A 87 -21.35 19.85 50.37
CA VAL A 87 -21.80 20.15 49.00
C VAL A 87 -20.79 20.97 48.20
N VAL A 88 -20.09 21.91 48.84
CA VAL A 88 -19.10 22.77 48.18
C VAL A 88 -17.86 21.96 47.75
N GLU A 89 -17.38 21.06 48.60
CA GLU A 89 -16.23 20.22 48.34
C GLU A 89 -16.57 19.21 47.23
N PHE A 90 -17.72 18.54 47.32
CA PHE A 90 -18.17 17.64 46.25
C PHE A 90 -18.27 18.34 44.92
N ARG A 91 -18.84 19.54 44.86
CA ARG A 91 -18.96 20.30 43.62
C ARG A 91 -17.59 20.62 43.03
N ALA A 92 -16.63 21.02 43.82
CA ALA A 92 -15.27 21.28 43.32
C ALA A 92 -14.58 20.02 42.71
N LEU A 93 -14.81 18.83 43.29
CA LEU A 93 -14.32 17.57 42.73
C LEU A 93 -15.04 17.19 41.44
N ALA A 94 -16.36 17.38 41.39
CA ALA A 94 -17.13 17.12 40.17
C ALA A 94 -16.71 18.03 39.01
N ASP A 95 -16.54 19.34 39.27
CA ASP A 95 -16.06 20.29 38.27
C ASP A 95 -14.67 19.93 37.76
N ALA A 96 -13.76 19.51 38.65
CA ALA A 96 -12.41 19.05 38.26
C ALA A 96 -12.44 17.77 37.40
N PHE A 97 -13.36 16.85 37.71
CA PHE A 97 -13.56 15.64 36.91
C PHE A 97 -14.09 15.97 35.51
N ASP A 98 -15.08 16.85 35.42
CA ASP A 98 -15.63 17.31 34.14
C ASP A 98 -14.57 17.98 33.25
N GLU A 99 -13.74 18.84 33.83
CA GLU A 99 -12.61 19.43 33.13
C GLU A 99 -11.59 18.38 32.64
N LYS A 100 -11.31 17.37 33.49
CA LYS A 100 -10.44 16.25 33.10
C LYS A 100 -11.00 15.49 31.91
N VAL A 101 -12.29 15.14 31.94
CA VAL A 101 -12.98 14.44 30.84
C VAL A 101 -12.92 15.25 29.53
N GLN A 102 -13.14 16.55 29.60
CA GLN A 102 -13.08 17.41 28.42
C GLN A 102 -11.67 17.48 27.84
N ARG A 103 -10.64 17.60 28.67
CA ARG A 103 -9.24 17.58 28.20
C ARG A 103 -8.90 16.25 27.52
N ILE A 104 -9.27 15.13 28.14
CA ILE A 104 -9.02 13.80 27.59
C ILE A 104 -9.71 13.63 26.23
N ARG A 105 -10.98 14.03 26.11
CA ARG A 105 -11.70 13.97 24.82
C ARG A 105 -10.98 14.76 23.73
N ALA A 106 -10.60 16.00 24.04
CA ALA A 106 -9.91 16.84 23.06
C ALA A 106 -8.54 16.22 22.64
N GLU A 107 -7.82 15.59 23.59
CA GLU A 107 -6.56 14.91 23.31
C GLU A 107 -6.78 13.68 22.43
N GLN A 108 -7.78 12.83 22.74
CA GLN A 108 -8.06 11.64 21.94
C GLN A 108 -8.58 12.00 20.53
N ASP A 109 -9.42 13.02 20.40
CA ASP A 109 -9.85 13.53 19.09
C ASP A 109 -8.65 14.00 18.25
N SER A 110 -7.70 14.70 18.89
CA SER A 110 -6.47 15.14 18.22
C SER A 110 -5.59 13.95 17.76
N LYS A 111 -5.45 12.89 18.57
CA LYS A 111 -4.71 11.69 18.22
C LYS A 111 -5.37 10.93 17.07
N GLN A 112 -6.70 10.82 17.09
CA GLN A 112 -7.45 10.20 16.00
C GLN A 112 -7.27 10.97 14.67
N GLN A 113 -7.33 12.30 14.73
CA GLN A 113 -7.11 13.12 13.55
C GLN A 113 -5.67 13.01 13.02
N ALA A 114 -4.68 12.90 13.92
CA ALA A 114 -3.29 12.68 13.54
C ALA A 114 -3.11 11.32 12.83
N LEU A 115 -3.77 10.26 13.33
CA LEU A 115 -3.74 8.93 12.70
C LEU A 115 -4.35 8.95 11.28
N GLU A 116 -5.49 9.63 11.09
CA GLU A 116 -6.09 9.79 9.75
C GLU A 116 -5.19 10.58 8.80
N THR A 117 -4.50 11.59 9.32
CA THR A 117 -3.51 12.36 8.55
C THR A 117 -2.33 11.47 8.15
N ARG A 118 -1.80 10.64 9.06
CA ARG A 118 -0.74 9.67 8.77
C ARG A 118 -1.16 8.64 7.73
N ARG A 119 -2.38 8.13 7.83
CA ARG A 119 -2.94 7.21 6.85
C ARG A 119 -2.93 7.80 5.43
N SER A 120 -3.42 9.04 5.31
CA SER A 120 -3.43 9.76 4.03
C SER A 120 -2.03 10.03 3.52
N ALA A 121 -1.10 10.43 4.40
CA ALA A 121 0.30 10.65 4.06
C ALA A 121 1.00 9.35 3.64
N GLY A 122 0.75 8.23 4.32
CA GLY A 122 1.29 6.91 3.98
C GLY A 122 0.83 6.44 2.59
N GLN A 123 -0.44 6.67 2.27
CA GLN A 123 -0.96 6.37 0.93
C GLN A 123 -0.28 7.24 -0.14
N GLN A 124 -0.09 8.52 0.12
CA GLN A 124 0.59 9.42 -0.81
C GLN A 124 2.07 9.05 -0.99
N ASP A 125 2.76 8.71 0.09
CA ASP A 125 4.16 8.25 0.07
C ASP A 125 4.29 6.96 -0.75
N PHE A 126 3.39 6.00 -0.54
CA PHE A 126 3.31 4.78 -1.34
C PHE A 126 3.28 5.08 -2.84
N PHE A 127 2.31 5.90 -3.29
CA PHE A 127 2.20 6.25 -4.71
C PHE A 127 3.41 7.03 -5.23
N THR A 128 4.00 7.89 -4.41
CA THR A 128 5.23 8.61 -4.77
C THR A 128 6.37 7.65 -5.05
N ARG A 129 6.54 6.64 -4.21
CA ARG A 129 7.60 5.61 -4.36
C ARG A 129 7.40 4.70 -5.55
N ILE A 130 6.17 4.33 -5.89
CA ILE A 130 5.89 3.45 -7.03
C ILE A 130 5.77 4.18 -8.37
N THR A 131 5.69 5.52 -8.37
CA THR A 131 5.59 6.34 -9.60
C THR A 131 6.66 6.02 -10.65
N PRO A 132 7.95 5.79 -10.31
CA PRO A 132 8.95 5.40 -11.29
C PRO A 132 8.62 4.08 -12.00
N VAL A 133 8.11 3.09 -11.26
CA VAL A 133 7.67 1.79 -11.80
C VAL A 133 6.50 1.98 -12.75
N LEU A 134 5.50 2.76 -12.34
CA LEU A 134 4.33 3.07 -13.16
C LEU A 134 4.71 3.81 -14.43
N SER A 135 5.63 4.78 -14.34
CA SER A 135 6.13 5.53 -15.50
C SER A 135 6.89 4.64 -16.47
N ALA A 136 7.73 3.75 -15.97
CA ALA A 136 8.47 2.79 -16.80
C ALA A 136 7.54 1.84 -17.55
N LEU A 137 6.49 1.33 -16.88
CA LEU A 137 5.47 0.48 -17.50
C LEU A 137 4.63 1.27 -18.51
N GLY A 138 4.15 2.46 -18.15
CA GLY A 138 3.42 3.32 -19.07
C GLY A 138 4.18 3.56 -20.39
N ASN A 139 5.47 3.89 -20.28
CA ASN A 139 6.33 4.07 -21.44
C ASN A 139 6.52 2.77 -22.25
N ALA A 140 6.69 1.63 -21.59
CA ALA A 140 6.87 0.34 -22.26
C ALA A 140 5.64 -0.10 -23.05
N TYR A 141 4.45 0.28 -22.59
CA TYR A 141 3.18 0.01 -23.27
C TYR A 141 2.72 1.13 -24.22
N GLY A 142 3.44 2.26 -24.27
CA GLY A 142 3.05 3.44 -25.04
C GLY A 142 1.79 4.11 -24.50
N ALA A 143 1.50 3.93 -23.22
CA ALA A 143 0.31 4.49 -22.60
C ALA A 143 0.50 5.97 -22.25
N VAL A 144 -0.57 6.73 -22.39
CA VAL A 144 -0.64 8.15 -22.01
C VAL A 144 -1.29 8.35 -20.66
N ALA A 145 -1.98 7.32 -20.12
CA ALA A 145 -2.62 7.35 -18.81
C ALA A 145 -2.70 5.96 -18.18
N ILE A 146 -2.65 5.93 -16.85
CA ILE A 146 -2.97 4.76 -16.03
C ILE A 146 -4.16 5.16 -15.16
N LEU A 147 -5.26 4.41 -15.24
CA LEU A 147 -6.49 4.67 -14.49
C LEU A 147 -6.67 3.64 -13.38
N ASP A 148 -7.21 4.09 -12.26
CA ASP A 148 -7.60 3.18 -11.17
C ASP A 148 -8.81 2.34 -11.61
N SER A 149 -8.77 1.03 -11.36
CA SER A 149 -9.82 0.07 -11.73
C SER A 149 -11.19 0.45 -11.18
N ARG A 150 -11.24 1.09 -10.00
CA ARG A 150 -12.49 1.57 -9.38
C ARG A 150 -13.17 2.71 -10.14
N SER A 151 -12.44 3.41 -10.98
CA SER A 151 -12.95 4.49 -11.84
C SER A 151 -13.44 4.00 -13.19
N VAL A 152 -13.32 2.68 -13.47
CA VAL A 152 -13.61 2.07 -14.76
C VAL A 152 -14.71 1.02 -14.60
N VAL A 153 -15.79 1.14 -15.37
CA VAL A 153 -16.93 0.21 -15.31
C VAL A 153 -16.60 -1.13 -15.98
N LEU A 154 -15.82 -1.08 -17.06
CA LEU A 154 -15.44 -2.25 -17.86
C LEU A 154 -14.08 -2.01 -18.52
N SER A 155 -13.18 -2.97 -18.41
CA SER A 155 -11.90 -2.97 -19.12
C SER A 155 -11.61 -4.36 -19.69
N ALA A 156 -10.76 -4.41 -20.71
CA ALA A 156 -10.22 -5.68 -21.20
C ALA A 156 -9.06 -6.14 -20.32
N ASP A 157 -8.92 -7.45 -20.09
CA ASP A 157 -7.86 -8.02 -19.24
C ASP A 157 -6.45 -7.65 -19.76
N GLY A 158 -6.28 -7.50 -21.06
CA GLY A 158 -4.99 -7.20 -21.68
C GLY A 158 -4.40 -5.81 -21.38
N ILE A 159 -5.16 -4.90 -20.75
CA ILE A 159 -4.70 -3.55 -20.37
C ILE A 159 -4.53 -3.41 -18.83
N ASP A 160 -4.84 -4.43 -18.05
CA ASP A 160 -4.61 -4.46 -16.62
C ASP A 160 -3.13 -4.83 -16.35
N ILE A 161 -2.41 -3.90 -15.71
CA ILE A 161 -0.99 -4.04 -15.37
C ILE A 161 -0.75 -4.33 -13.90
N THR A 162 -1.80 -4.61 -13.13
CA THR A 162 -1.73 -4.75 -11.66
C THR A 162 -0.70 -5.81 -11.24
N ASP A 163 -0.73 -7.00 -11.83
CA ASP A 163 0.20 -8.09 -11.48
C ASP A 163 1.65 -7.76 -11.85
N GLU A 164 1.87 -7.09 -12.98
CA GLU A 164 3.22 -6.68 -13.40
C GLU A 164 3.79 -5.59 -12.48
N VAL A 165 2.95 -4.63 -12.05
CA VAL A 165 3.32 -3.60 -11.07
C VAL A 165 3.73 -4.24 -9.75
N ILE A 166 2.91 -5.15 -9.21
CA ILE A 166 3.20 -5.87 -7.96
C ILE A 166 4.52 -6.62 -8.05
N ALA A 167 4.72 -7.37 -9.14
CA ALA A 167 5.94 -8.13 -9.34
C ALA A 167 7.19 -7.24 -9.38
N ARG A 168 7.12 -6.10 -10.07
CA ARG A 168 8.22 -5.12 -10.16
C ARG A 168 8.56 -4.48 -8.83
N ILE A 169 7.56 -3.96 -8.12
CA ILE A 169 7.77 -3.33 -6.81
C ILE A 169 8.43 -4.33 -5.86
N ASN A 170 7.91 -5.55 -5.77
CA ASN A 170 8.47 -6.59 -4.89
C ASN A 170 9.88 -7.04 -5.31
N ALA A 171 10.24 -6.94 -6.59
CA ALA A 171 11.60 -7.21 -7.04
C ALA A 171 12.57 -6.10 -6.67
N GLU A 172 12.17 -4.83 -6.78
CA GLU A 172 12.97 -3.67 -6.40
C GLU A 172 13.22 -3.61 -4.88
N THR A 173 12.19 -3.87 -4.07
CA THR A 173 12.31 -3.90 -2.61
C THR A 173 13.32 -4.96 -2.16
N ARG A 174 13.28 -6.18 -2.74
CA ARG A 174 14.24 -7.24 -2.42
C ARG A 174 15.70 -6.88 -2.75
N ASN A 175 15.93 -6.07 -3.79
CA ASN A 175 17.27 -5.64 -4.17
C ASN A 175 17.86 -4.59 -3.22
N ILE A 176 17.00 -3.82 -2.54
CA ILE A 176 17.42 -2.81 -1.56
C ILE A 176 17.77 -3.50 -0.22
N ASP A 177 17.03 -4.55 0.14
CA ASP A 177 17.20 -5.30 1.39
C ASP A 177 18.28 -6.39 1.29
N ALA A 178 18.78 -6.70 0.09
CA ALA A 178 19.90 -7.63 -0.08
C ALA A 178 21.18 -7.02 0.50
N PRO A 179 21.89 -7.70 1.45
CA PRO A 179 23.18 -7.21 1.94
C PRO A 179 24.09 -6.99 0.74
N GLN A 180 24.60 -5.77 0.61
CA GLN A 180 25.67 -5.49 -0.33
C GLN A 180 26.92 -6.20 0.20
N ASP A 181 27.12 -7.42 -0.27
CA ASP A 181 28.32 -8.20 0.05
C ASP A 181 29.52 -7.43 -0.48
N GLY A 182 30.19 -6.76 0.46
CA GLY A 182 31.36 -5.94 0.16
C GLY A 182 32.49 -6.80 -0.39
N SER A 183 32.58 -6.89 -1.71
CA SER A 183 33.78 -7.38 -2.37
C SER A 183 34.89 -6.33 -2.26
N ASP A 184 35.44 -6.15 -1.06
CA ASP A 184 36.78 -5.63 -0.88
C ASP A 184 37.77 -6.71 -1.33
N THR A 185 38.01 -6.79 -2.62
CA THR A 185 39.22 -7.44 -3.14
C THR A 185 40.36 -6.46 -3.00
N THR A 186 40.96 -6.45 -1.82
CA THR A 186 42.33 -5.94 -1.60
C THR A 186 43.27 -6.76 -2.47
N SER A 187 43.75 -6.15 -3.54
CA SER A 187 44.90 -6.65 -4.30
C SER A 187 46.18 -6.10 -3.65
N GLU A 188 46.94 -6.97 -3.02
CA GLU A 188 48.40 -6.81 -2.83
C GLU A 188 49.14 -7.25 -4.10
#